data_0a924aacc2873463aabd88725628c91a
#
_entry.id   0a924aacc2873463aabd88725628c91a
#
_cell.length_a   1.000
_cell.length_b   1.000
_cell.length_c   1.000
_cell.angle_alpha   90.00
_cell.angle_beta   90.00
_cell.angle_gamma   90.00
#
_symmetry.space_group_name_H-M   'P 1'
#
loop_
_entity.id
_entity.type
_entity.pdbx_description
1 polymer ?
#
loop_
_entity_poly.entity_id
_entity_poly.type
_entity_poly.pdbx_seq_one_letter_code
_entity_poly.pdbx_strand_id
1 'polypeptide(L)'
;MVNFPPEIQCFLQLGENFSLPHINTPILTIEFIKHIECNLRKLSPASRIPIREKLKSIIKNIPSYSFPRNSHNDWLTRLYLTAKNFLQNNKDLILTRADKGNVTVALDKFDYLNKVGDLLRDENTYTIINKDPTKKLISNLKELLSRWKNHGYISNTTYKSLLFTDGILPRAYGLPKIHKINIPFRLIVSSINSPLYSLALFLHKIMIKNFPTASSHINNSFDLVQNLADVHLDDDSLLISLDAISLFTNIPTDLALSSVSSRWSFIRDVCDLPESEFLSAVRFVLNSTFFTFNNIIYKQTFGTPMGSPLSPIIADIVLQDLEEKALNTLRFTPRG
;
A
#
# COMPACT_ATOMS: atom_id res chain seq x y z
N MET A 1 -21.79 -13.71 21.29
CA MET A 1 -20.35 -14.02 21.04
C MET A 1 -20.29 -15.36 20.33
N VAL A 2 -19.74 -15.41 19.10
CA VAL A 2 -19.63 -16.67 18.35
C VAL A 2 -18.52 -17.51 18.98
N ASN A 3 -18.84 -18.74 19.38
CA ASN A 3 -17.84 -19.67 19.90
C ASN A 3 -17.11 -20.33 18.72
N PHE A 4 -15.79 -20.16 18.63
CA PHE A 4 -14.96 -20.77 17.60
C PHE A 4 -14.54 -22.17 18.02
N PRO A 5 -14.94 -23.22 17.28
CA PRO A 5 -14.43 -24.57 17.51
C PRO A 5 -12.88 -24.60 17.45
N PRO A 6 -12.22 -25.45 18.26
CA PRO A 6 -10.76 -25.53 18.32
C PRO A 6 -10.10 -25.76 16.96
N GLU A 7 -10.70 -26.55 16.09
CA GLU A 7 -10.22 -26.83 14.72
C GLU A 7 -10.14 -25.55 13.87
N ILE A 8 -11.15 -24.67 14.01
CA ILE A 8 -11.19 -23.41 13.27
C ILE A 8 -10.17 -22.44 13.82
N GLN A 9 -10.01 -22.37 15.15
CA GLN A 9 -8.96 -21.58 15.79
C GLN A 9 -7.59 -22.02 15.29
N CYS A 10 -7.33 -23.32 15.24
CA CYS A 10 -6.10 -23.91 14.76
C CYS A 10 -5.81 -23.52 13.29
N PHE A 11 -6.83 -23.55 12.42
CA PHE A 11 -6.71 -23.12 11.03
C PHE A 11 -6.41 -21.62 10.90
N LEU A 12 -7.10 -20.78 11.64
CA LEU A 12 -6.91 -19.32 11.59
C LEU A 12 -5.55 -18.88 12.16
N GLN A 13 -4.96 -19.66 13.08
CA GLN A 13 -3.61 -19.41 13.60
C GLN A 13 -2.50 -19.59 12.57
N LEU A 14 -2.76 -20.30 11.45
CA LEU A 14 -1.79 -20.43 10.35
C LEU A 14 -1.49 -19.07 9.69
N GLY A 15 -2.41 -18.11 9.80
CA GLY A 15 -2.25 -16.73 9.33
C GLY A 15 -2.38 -16.54 7.81
N GLU A 16 -2.36 -15.30 7.39
CA GLU A 16 -2.58 -14.91 5.98
C GLU A 16 -1.50 -15.40 5.00
N ASN A 17 -0.29 -15.61 5.51
CA ASN A 17 0.85 -16.02 4.67
C ASN A 17 0.90 -17.54 4.46
N PHE A 18 -0.02 -18.28 5.06
CA PHE A 18 -0.09 -19.72 4.89
C PHE A 18 -0.76 -20.06 3.55
N SER A 19 -0.09 -20.86 2.73
CA SER A 19 -0.62 -21.37 1.47
C SER A 19 -1.07 -22.82 1.63
N LEU A 20 -2.34 -23.06 1.30
CA LEU A 20 -2.84 -24.44 1.20
C LEU A 20 -2.12 -25.20 0.08
N PRO A 21 -1.88 -26.51 0.24
CA PRO A 21 -1.38 -27.34 -0.85
C PRO A 21 -2.29 -27.24 -2.08
N HIS A 22 -1.69 -27.01 -3.24
CA HIS A 22 -2.45 -26.82 -4.46
C HIS A 22 -2.94 -28.16 -5.00
N ILE A 23 -4.25 -28.33 -5.17
CA ILE A 23 -4.86 -29.58 -5.61
C ILE A 23 -5.01 -29.64 -7.13
N ASN A 24 -5.08 -28.47 -7.80
CA ASN A 24 -5.39 -28.39 -9.23
C ASN A 24 -4.17 -27.90 -10.05
N THR A 25 -3.34 -28.84 -10.49
CA THR A 25 -2.11 -28.61 -11.26
C THR A 25 -2.33 -27.86 -12.58
N PRO A 26 -3.38 -28.11 -13.40
CA PRO A 26 -3.64 -27.34 -14.61
C PRO A 26 -3.88 -25.85 -14.37
N ILE A 27 -4.67 -25.50 -13.35
CA ILE A 27 -4.93 -24.09 -13.00
C ILE A 27 -3.63 -23.42 -12.54
N LEU A 28 -2.85 -24.08 -11.70
CA LEU A 28 -1.55 -23.59 -11.24
C LEU A 28 -0.62 -23.30 -12.43
N THR A 29 -0.57 -24.21 -13.40
CA THR A 29 0.24 -24.07 -14.61
C THR A 29 -0.17 -22.84 -15.42
N ILE A 30 -1.48 -22.63 -15.61
CA ILE A 30 -2.01 -21.47 -16.34
C ILE A 30 -1.69 -20.17 -15.61
N GLU A 31 -1.87 -20.10 -14.29
CA GLU A 31 -1.55 -18.93 -13.47
C GLU A 31 -0.05 -18.64 -13.51
N PHE A 32 0.79 -19.65 -13.40
CA PHE A 32 2.23 -19.52 -13.52
C PHE A 32 2.64 -18.91 -14.87
N ILE A 33 2.10 -19.44 -15.99
CA ILE A 33 2.34 -18.89 -17.34
C ILE A 33 1.88 -17.44 -17.43
N LYS A 34 0.69 -17.13 -16.92
CA LYS A 34 0.14 -15.76 -16.91
C LYS A 34 1.06 -14.78 -16.17
N HIS A 35 1.53 -15.13 -15.00
CA HIS A 35 2.45 -14.29 -14.21
C HIS A 35 3.79 -14.07 -14.91
N ILE A 36 4.34 -15.13 -15.51
CA ILE A 36 5.57 -15.03 -16.29
C ILE A 36 5.39 -14.12 -17.50
N GLU A 37 4.36 -14.32 -18.30
CA GLU A 37 4.11 -13.51 -19.49
C GLU A 37 3.87 -12.04 -19.14
N CYS A 38 3.19 -11.75 -18.02
CA CYS A 38 3.05 -10.38 -17.51
C CYS A 38 4.40 -9.74 -17.19
N ASN A 39 5.34 -10.50 -16.61
CA ASN A 39 6.67 -9.99 -16.31
C ASN A 39 7.56 -9.90 -17.55
N LEU A 40 7.49 -10.85 -18.46
CA LEU A 40 8.23 -10.84 -19.72
C LEU A 40 7.87 -9.63 -20.59
N ARG A 41 6.63 -9.14 -20.54
CA ARG A 41 6.21 -7.92 -21.26
C ARG A 41 7.03 -6.68 -20.91
N LYS A 42 7.64 -6.65 -19.71
CA LYS A 42 8.49 -5.57 -19.24
C LYS A 42 9.91 -5.60 -19.83
N LEU A 43 10.30 -6.72 -20.45
CA LEU A 43 11.62 -6.93 -21.03
C LEU A 43 11.62 -6.63 -22.54
N SER A 44 12.83 -6.45 -23.12
CA SER A 44 13.01 -6.31 -24.55
C SER A 44 12.56 -7.59 -25.30
N PRO A 45 12.07 -7.52 -26.56
CA PRO A 45 11.69 -8.69 -27.31
C PRO A 45 12.79 -9.76 -27.43
N ALA A 46 14.04 -9.31 -27.59
CA ALA A 46 15.21 -10.20 -27.69
C ALA A 46 15.45 -11.02 -26.41
N SER A 47 15.20 -10.42 -25.23
CA SER A 47 15.37 -11.09 -23.94
C SER A 47 14.25 -12.06 -23.60
N ARG A 48 13.06 -11.94 -24.22
CA ARG A 48 11.90 -12.78 -23.92
C ARG A 48 12.04 -14.21 -24.43
N ILE A 49 12.63 -14.36 -25.63
CA ILE A 49 12.76 -15.68 -26.31
C ILE A 49 13.59 -16.65 -25.47
N PRO A 50 14.83 -16.34 -25.08
CA PRO A 50 15.65 -17.28 -24.31
C PRO A 50 15.06 -17.62 -22.93
N ILE A 51 14.33 -16.70 -22.31
CA ILE A 51 13.65 -16.98 -21.04
C ILE A 51 12.49 -17.95 -21.24
N ARG A 52 11.67 -17.75 -22.28
CA ARG A 52 10.58 -18.70 -22.61
C ARG A 52 11.11 -20.10 -22.89
N GLU A 53 12.22 -20.23 -23.60
CA GLU A 53 12.83 -21.52 -23.87
C GLU A 53 13.24 -22.24 -22.57
N LYS A 54 13.90 -21.53 -21.65
CA LYS A 54 14.27 -22.08 -20.32
C LYS A 54 13.06 -22.47 -19.49
N LEU A 55 11.95 -21.76 -19.62
CA LEU A 55 10.74 -22.04 -18.87
C LEU A 55 9.93 -23.22 -19.39
N LYS A 56 10.10 -23.62 -20.66
CA LYS A 56 9.40 -24.77 -21.26
C LYS A 56 9.59 -26.05 -20.46
N SER A 57 10.81 -26.35 -20.03
CA SER A 57 11.09 -27.54 -19.22
C SER A 57 10.43 -27.50 -17.85
N ILE A 58 10.42 -26.34 -17.21
CA ILE A 58 9.78 -26.12 -15.90
C ILE A 58 8.27 -26.32 -16.04
N ILE A 59 7.64 -25.65 -17.03
CA ILE A 59 6.20 -25.73 -17.28
C ILE A 59 5.77 -27.17 -17.62
N LYS A 60 6.57 -27.88 -18.42
CA LYS A 60 6.29 -29.27 -18.79
C LYS A 60 6.36 -30.20 -17.56
N ASN A 61 7.19 -29.90 -16.58
CA ASN A 61 7.37 -30.72 -15.40
C ASN A 61 6.37 -30.39 -14.26
N ILE A 62 5.71 -29.23 -14.27
CA ILE A 62 4.70 -28.88 -13.25
C ILE A 62 3.63 -29.98 -13.08
N PRO A 63 3.03 -30.56 -14.15
CA PRO A 63 2.04 -31.62 -14.02
C PRO A 63 2.58 -32.93 -13.40
N SER A 64 3.89 -33.16 -13.48
CA SER A 64 4.51 -34.39 -12.92
C SER A 64 4.84 -34.25 -11.42
N TYR A 65 4.81 -33.05 -10.88
CA TYR A 65 4.83 -32.83 -9.43
C TYR A 65 3.46 -33.16 -8.84
N SER A 66 3.12 -34.45 -8.74
CA SER A 66 2.05 -34.90 -7.87
C SER A 66 2.55 -34.74 -6.43
N PHE A 67 2.00 -33.77 -5.71
CA PHE A 67 2.23 -33.74 -4.26
C PHE A 67 1.75 -35.08 -3.69
N PRO A 68 2.58 -35.84 -3.00
CA PRO A 68 2.14 -37.07 -2.36
C PRO A 68 0.93 -36.74 -1.49
N ARG A 69 -0.13 -37.52 -1.59
CA ARG A 69 -1.27 -37.47 -0.66
C ARG A 69 -0.75 -37.92 0.71
N ASN A 70 -0.17 -37.01 1.45
CA ASN A 70 0.20 -37.25 2.82
C ASN A 70 -1.01 -37.00 3.71
N SER A 71 -1.18 -37.78 4.75
CA SER A 71 -2.24 -37.62 5.76
C SER A 71 -2.33 -36.21 6.31
N HIS A 72 -1.21 -35.47 6.33
CA HIS A 72 -1.12 -34.07 6.72
C HIS A 72 -1.82 -33.12 5.73
N ASN A 73 -1.71 -33.35 4.41
CA ASN A 73 -2.42 -32.56 3.39
C ASN A 73 -3.92 -32.80 3.44
N ASP A 74 -4.35 -34.03 3.73
CA ASP A 74 -5.76 -34.36 3.90
C ASP A 74 -6.34 -33.72 5.18
N TRP A 75 -5.56 -33.65 6.24
CA TRP A 75 -5.94 -32.96 7.49
C TRP A 75 -6.10 -31.45 7.27
N LEU A 76 -5.13 -30.77 6.64
CA LEU A 76 -5.22 -29.36 6.30
C LEU A 76 -6.40 -29.03 5.38
N THR A 77 -6.66 -29.89 4.39
CA THR A 77 -7.80 -29.72 3.49
C THR A 77 -9.12 -29.85 4.25
N ARG A 78 -9.22 -30.78 5.20
CA ARG A 78 -10.40 -30.92 6.08
C ARG A 78 -10.58 -29.68 6.95
N LEU A 79 -9.53 -29.21 7.60
CA LEU A 79 -9.57 -27.97 8.39
C LEU A 79 -10.07 -26.77 7.57
N TYR A 80 -9.54 -26.62 6.36
CA TYR A 80 -9.97 -25.56 5.44
C TYR A 80 -11.47 -25.66 5.12
N LEU A 81 -11.94 -26.86 4.75
CA LEU A 81 -13.36 -27.07 4.43
C LEU A 81 -14.26 -26.82 5.64
N THR A 82 -13.86 -27.26 6.83
CA THR A 82 -14.57 -26.99 8.07
C THR A 82 -14.63 -25.49 8.37
N ALA A 83 -13.49 -24.78 8.28
CA ALA A 83 -13.44 -23.34 8.46
C ALA A 83 -14.27 -22.57 7.42
N LYS A 84 -14.20 -22.99 6.16
CA LYS A 84 -15.01 -22.40 5.08
C LYS A 84 -16.50 -22.55 5.33
N ASN A 85 -16.95 -23.75 5.69
CA ASN A 85 -18.37 -24.01 6.02
C ASN A 85 -18.82 -23.21 7.23
N PHE A 86 -17.99 -23.14 8.27
CA PHE A 86 -18.30 -22.35 9.46
C PHE A 86 -18.49 -20.87 9.11
N LEU A 87 -17.58 -20.28 8.33
CA LEU A 87 -17.68 -18.87 7.91
C LEU A 87 -18.88 -18.62 6.99
N GLN A 88 -19.23 -19.57 6.13
CA GLN A 88 -20.43 -19.47 5.29
C GLN A 88 -21.74 -19.50 6.12
N ASN A 89 -21.76 -20.22 7.23
CA ASN A 89 -22.90 -20.29 8.13
C ASN A 89 -22.98 -19.12 9.11
N ASN A 90 -21.87 -18.40 9.34
CA ASN A 90 -21.78 -17.25 10.24
C ASN A 90 -21.49 -15.98 9.43
N LYS A 91 -22.46 -15.55 8.60
CA LYS A 91 -22.32 -14.38 7.70
C LYS A 91 -22.17 -13.04 8.41
N ASP A 92 -22.53 -12.98 9.67
CA ASP A 92 -22.39 -11.81 10.53
C ASP A 92 -21.00 -11.70 11.17
N LEU A 93 -20.10 -12.61 10.81
CA LEU A 93 -18.73 -12.61 11.24
C LEU A 93 -17.80 -11.99 10.17
N ILE A 94 -16.95 -11.07 10.59
CA ILE A 94 -15.85 -10.55 9.79
C ILE A 94 -14.52 -11.02 10.39
N LEU A 95 -13.67 -11.58 9.55
CA LEU A 95 -12.27 -11.83 9.88
C LEU A 95 -11.41 -10.72 9.29
N THR A 96 -10.56 -10.11 10.11
CA THR A 96 -9.56 -9.13 9.71
C THR A 96 -8.28 -9.38 10.48
N ARG A 97 -7.20 -8.72 10.11
CA ARG A 97 -6.00 -8.74 10.95
C ARG A 97 -5.98 -7.52 11.88
N ALA A 98 -5.26 -7.66 12.98
CA ALA A 98 -4.97 -6.52 13.84
C ALA A 98 -4.05 -5.51 13.13
N ASP A 99 -4.09 -4.25 13.58
CA ASP A 99 -3.18 -3.19 13.11
C ASP A 99 -1.69 -3.53 13.36
N LYS A 100 -1.40 -4.27 14.43
CA LYS A 100 -0.05 -4.74 14.80
C LYS A 100 -0.09 -6.21 15.21
N GLY A 101 1.07 -6.90 15.06
CA GLY A 101 1.28 -8.24 15.60
C GLY A 101 0.81 -9.39 14.72
N ASN A 102 0.40 -9.18 13.47
CA ASN A 102 -0.04 -10.24 12.54
C ASN A 102 -1.06 -11.23 13.13
N VAL A 103 -1.98 -10.72 13.96
CA VAL A 103 -3.02 -11.49 14.65
C VAL A 103 -4.32 -11.42 13.86
N THR A 104 -4.96 -12.56 13.60
CA THR A 104 -6.30 -12.63 13.04
C THR A 104 -7.34 -12.26 14.11
N VAL A 105 -8.21 -11.31 13.80
CA VAL A 105 -9.26 -10.82 14.68
C VAL A 105 -10.62 -11.15 14.06
N ALA A 106 -11.48 -11.74 14.86
CA ALA A 106 -12.88 -11.99 14.50
C ALA A 106 -13.77 -10.94 15.15
N LEU A 107 -14.62 -10.31 14.36
CA LEU A 107 -15.48 -9.21 14.78
C LEU A 107 -16.91 -9.47 14.31
N ASP A 108 -17.89 -8.96 15.07
CA ASP A 108 -19.24 -8.83 14.58
C ASP A 108 -19.27 -7.83 13.41
N LYS A 109 -20.01 -8.17 12.36
CA LYS A 109 -20.08 -7.38 11.14
C LYS A 109 -20.76 -6.03 11.37
N PHE A 110 -21.81 -6.00 12.18
CA PHE A 110 -22.52 -4.77 12.49
C PHE A 110 -21.63 -3.81 13.28
N ASP A 111 -20.94 -4.31 14.31
CA ASP A 111 -20.01 -3.53 15.11
C ASP A 111 -18.83 -3.02 14.26
N TYR A 112 -18.30 -3.85 13.37
CA TYR A 112 -17.24 -3.46 12.45
C TYR A 112 -17.68 -2.32 11.52
N LEU A 113 -18.86 -2.47 10.90
CA LEU A 113 -19.39 -1.46 9.97
C LEU A 113 -19.67 -0.14 10.68
N ASN A 114 -20.19 -0.17 11.89
CA ASN A 114 -20.44 1.02 12.71
C ASN A 114 -19.12 1.72 13.06
N LYS A 115 -18.13 0.99 13.61
CA LYS A 115 -16.83 1.59 14.00
C LYS A 115 -16.08 2.21 12.83
N VAL A 116 -16.11 1.56 11.65
CA VAL A 116 -15.50 2.15 10.46
C VAL A 116 -16.35 3.29 9.91
N GLY A 117 -17.67 3.17 9.95
CA GLY A 117 -18.60 4.23 9.58
C GLY A 117 -18.42 5.49 10.43
N ASP A 118 -18.17 5.35 11.73
CA ASP A 118 -17.90 6.48 12.64
C ASP A 118 -16.65 7.26 12.24
N LEU A 119 -15.59 6.55 11.79
CA LEU A 119 -14.39 7.21 11.27
C LEU A 119 -14.68 8.00 9.97
N LEU A 120 -15.61 7.51 9.15
CA LEU A 120 -15.99 8.14 7.87
C LEU A 120 -17.02 9.25 8.01
N ARG A 121 -17.57 9.48 9.21
CA ARG A 121 -18.46 10.61 9.52
C ARG A 121 -17.74 11.93 9.74
N ASP A 122 -16.41 11.92 9.79
CA ASP A 122 -15.63 13.16 9.82
C ASP A 122 -15.77 13.92 8.49
N GLU A 123 -16.71 14.84 8.43
CA GLU A 123 -17.05 15.64 7.25
C GLU A 123 -15.93 16.61 6.84
N ASN A 124 -15.00 16.92 7.74
CA ASN A 124 -13.82 17.72 7.41
C ASN A 124 -12.83 16.93 6.52
N THR A 125 -12.79 15.62 6.70
CA THR A 125 -11.86 14.75 5.98
C THR A 125 -12.52 13.95 4.85
N TYR A 126 -13.81 13.58 4.99
CA TYR A 126 -14.48 12.69 4.04
C TYR A 126 -15.84 13.26 3.57
N THR A 127 -16.12 13.09 2.28
CA THR A 127 -17.43 13.44 1.70
C THR A 127 -17.99 12.28 0.90
N ILE A 128 -19.31 12.08 0.95
CA ILE A 128 -20.00 11.07 0.16
C ILE A 128 -20.17 11.58 -1.27
N ILE A 129 -19.93 10.70 -2.25
CA ILE A 129 -20.04 11.00 -3.68
C ILE A 129 -21.13 10.11 -4.28
N ASN A 130 -22.09 10.73 -4.94
CA ASN A 130 -23.24 10.02 -5.53
C ASN A 130 -22.93 9.38 -6.89
N LYS A 131 -21.86 9.81 -7.58
CA LYS A 131 -21.51 9.35 -8.93
C LYS A 131 -20.14 8.72 -8.95
N ASP A 132 -20.03 7.52 -9.50
CA ASP A 132 -18.75 6.82 -9.66
C ASP A 132 -17.79 7.62 -10.57
N PRO A 133 -16.64 8.08 -10.05
CA PRO A 133 -15.67 8.88 -10.79
C PRO A 133 -14.72 8.04 -11.66
N THR A 134 -14.77 6.71 -11.64
CA THR A 134 -13.80 5.81 -12.26
C THR A 134 -13.57 6.12 -13.74
N LYS A 135 -14.64 6.30 -14.52
CA LYS A 135 -14.53 6.62 -15.96
C LYS A 135 -13.82 7.95 -16.21
N LYS A 136 -14.12 8.96 -15.37
CA LYS A 136 -13.46 10.29 -15.46
C LYS A 136 -11.98 10.19 -15.09
N LEU A 137 -11.64 9.44 -14.05
CA LEU A 137 -10.25 9.21 -13.65
C LEU A 137 -9.45 8.54 -14.77
N ILE A 138 -10.01 7.50 -15.39
CA ILE A 138 -9.36 6.80 -16.52
C ILE A 138 -9.21 7.73 -17.73
N SER A 139 -10.20 8.55 -18.04
CA SER A 139 -10.11 9.53 -19.13
C SER A 139 -9.00 10.56 -18.89
N ASN A 140 -8.96 11.15 -17.69
CA ASN A 140 -7.92 12.13 -17.33
C ASN A 140 -6.52 11.49 -17.31
N LEU A 141 -6.40 10.24 -16.81
CA LEU A 141 -5.15 9.49 -16.86
C LEU A 141 -4.69 9.28 -18.30
N LYS A 142 -5.58 8.85 -19.18
CA LYS A 142 -5.30 8.64 -20.60
C LYS A 142 -4.85 9.93 -21.28
N GLU A 143 -5.48 11.06 -20.99
CA GLU A 143 -5.12 12.37 -21.51
C GLU A 143 -3.71 12.77 -21.05
N LEU A 144 -3.42 12.69 -19.75
CA LEU A 144 -2.09 12.98 -19.19
C LEU A 144 -1.01 12.13 -19.85
N LEU A 145 -1.21 10.81 -19.89
CA LEU A 145 -0.22 9.89 -20.46
C LEU A 145 -0.06 10.05 -21.97
N SER A 146 -1.14 10.37 -22.72
CA SER A 146 -1.07 10.65 -24.16
C SER A 146 -0.27 11.91 -24.43
N ARG A 147 -0.44 12.96 -23.64
CA ARG A 147 0.35 14.19 -23.70
C ARG A 147 1.83 13.90 -23.48
N TRP A 148 2.17 13.15 -22.43
CA TRP A 148 3.56 12.76 -22.16
C TRP A 148 4.20 11.95 -23.29
N LYS A 149 3.45 11.00 -23.86
CA LYS A 149 3.91 10.20 -24.97
C LYS A 149 4.14 11.05 -26.23
N ASN A 150 3.22 11.97 -26.56
CA ASN A 150 3.30 12.82 -27.75
C ASN A 150 4.49 13.81 -27.68
N HIS A 151 4.87 14.26 -26.48
CA HIS A 151 6.04 15.08 -26.25
C HIS A 151 7.34 14.27 -26.10
N GLY A 152 7.29 12.94 -26.17
CA GLY A 152 8.46 12.09 -26.04
C GLY A 152 8.97 11.88 -24.62
N TYR A 153 8.27 12.39 -23.60
CA TYR A 153 8.68 12.25 -22.19
C TYR A 153 8.62 10.80 -21.68
N ILE A 154 7.78 9.98 -22.26
CA ILE A 154 7.67 8.55 -21.93
C ILE A 154 7.63 7.69 -23.19
N SER A 155 8.22 6.50 -23.11
CA SER A 155 8.15 5.52 -24.18
C SER A 155 6.73 4.95 -24.35
N ASN A 156 6.45 4.37 -25.53
CA ASN A 156 5.19 3.65 -25.75
C ASN A 156 5.02 2.46 -24.80
N THR A 157 6.12 1.85 -24.38
CA THR A 157 6.10 0.74 -23.38
C THR A 157 5.68 1.27 -22.01
N THR A 158 6.27 2.40 -21.59
CA THR A 158 5.91 3.07 -20.33
C THR A 158 4.45 3.54 -20.36
N TYR A 159 4.00 4.16 -21.45
CA TYR A 159 2.59 4.53 -21.63
C TYR A 159 1.64 3.36 -21.39
N LYS A 160 1.91 2.20 -22.02
CA LYS A 160 1.07 0.99 -21.87
C LYS A 160 1.13 0.41 -20.46
N SER A 161 2.24 0.54 -19.76
CA SER A 161 2.38 0.05 -18.38
C SER A 161 1.68 0.92 -17.34
N LEU A 162 1.56 2.23 -17.62
CA LEU A 162 0.91 3.19 -16.73
C LEU A 162 -0.59 3.28 -16.96
N LEU A 163 -1.06 3.05 -18.19
CA LEU A 163 -2.48 3.12 -18.52
C LEU A 163 -3.19 1.84 -18.05
N PHE A 164 -4.02 1.98 -17.03
CA PHE A 164 -4.83 0.89 -16.49
C PHE A 164 -6.32 1.23 -16.67
N THR A 165 -6.99 0.51 -17.59
CA THR A 165 -8.38 0.81 -18.03
C THR A 165 -9.43 0.01 -17.28
N ASP A 166 -9.06 -1.11 -16.66
CA ASP A 166 -9.97 -2.01 -15.94
C ASP A 166 -9.90 -1.79 -14.42
N GLY A 167 -9.49 -0.57 -14.01
CA GLY A 167 -9.34 -0.22 -12.61
C GLY A 167 -10.67 -0.13 -11.88
N ILE A 168 -10.65 -0.51 -10.61
CA ILE A 168 -11.74 -0.33 -9.66
C ILE A 168 -11.39 0.77 -8.67
N LEU A 169 -12.40 1.40 -8.05
CA LEU A 169 -12.12 2.34 -6.96
C LEU A 169 -11.39 1.64 -5.81
N PRO A 170 -10.45 2.33 -5.16
CA PRO A 170 -9.85 1.88 -3.92
C PRO A 170 -10.91 1.41 -2.92
N ARG A 171 -10.57 0.42 -2.10
CA ARG A 171 -11.46 -0.08 -1.05
C ARG A 171 -10.91 0.28 0.31
N ALA A 172 -11.78 0.86 1.15
CA ALA A 172 -11.45 1.11 2.52
C ALA A 172 -11.80 -0.10 3.40
N TYR A 173 -10.98 -0.31 4.42
CA TYR A 173 -11.22 -1.27 5.49
C TYR A 173 -10.56 -0.80 6.79
N GLY A 174 -11.06 -1.29 7.92
CA GLY A 174 -10.57 -0.92 9.24
C GLY A 174 -9.69 -2.02 9.84
N LEU A 175 -8.55 -1.65 10.41
CA LEU A 175 -7.70 -2.54 11.19
C LEU A 175 -7.87 -2.23 12.68
N PRO A 176 -8.33 -3.19 13.51
CA PRO A 176 -8.50 -2.98 14.96
C PRO A 176 -7.15 -2.86 15.66
N LYS A 177 -6.98 -1.83 16.48
CA LYS A 177 -5.80 -1.63 17.35
C LYS A 177 -6.03 -2.36 18.67
N ILE A 178 -5.93 -3.69 18.65
CA ILE A 178 -6.22 -4.56 19.81
C ILE A 178 -5.35 -4.27 21.04
N HIS A 179 -4.23 -3.60 20.86
CA HIS A 179 -3.32 -3.18 21.93
C HIS A 179 -3.74 -1.88 22.63
N LYS A 180 -4.82 -1.22 22.17
CA LYS A 180 -5.34 0.03 22.76
C LYS A 180 -6.69 -0.20 23.42
N ILE A 181 -6.96 0.55 24.49
CA ILE A 181 -8.27 0.58 25.16
C ILE A 181 -9.35 0.99 24.14
N ASN A 182 -10.54 0.41 24.23
CA ASN A 182 -11.69 0.59 23.34
C ASN A 182 -11.46 0.13 21.89
N ILE A 183 -10.33 -0.48 21.60
CA ILE A 183 -9.99 -1.07 20.30
C ILE A 183 -10.39 -0.12 19.15
N PRO A 184 -9.73 1.08 19.06
CA PRO A 184 -9.99 1.99 17.95
C PRO A 184 -9.49 1.38 16.64
N PHE A 185 -10.05 1.81 15.52
CA PHE A 185 -9.67 1.30 14.20
C PHE A 185 -8.71 2.24 13.51
N ARG A 186 -7.86 1.68 12.64
CA ARG A 186 -7.11 2.41 11.63
C ARG A 186 -7.78 2.20 10.29
N LEU A 187 -8.20 3.27 9.64
CA LEU A 187 -8.73 3.22 8.29
C LEU A 187 -7.58 3.05 7.29
N ILE A 188 -7.66 2.04 6.44
CA ILE A 188 -6.75 1.80 5.33
C ILE A 188 -7.53 1.89 4.03
N VAL A 189 -7.00 2.60 3.04
CA VAL A 189 -7.60 2.71 1.70
C VAL A 189 -6.68 2.01 0.70
N SER A 190 -6.95 0.76 0.38
CA SER A 190 -6.14 -0.01 -0.56
C SER A 190 -6.33 0.52 -1.99
N SER A 191 -5.28 1.09 -2.56
CA SER A 191 -5.23 1.58 -3.95
C SER A 191 -4.85 0.50 -4.97
N ILE A 192 -4.60 -0.73 -4.54
CA ILE A 192 -4.27 -1.86 -5.43
C ILE A 192 -5.41 -2.06 -6.44
N ASN A 193 -5.07 -2.24 -7.71
CA ASN A 193 -6.00 -2.34 -8.83
C ASN A 193 -6.84 -1.06 -9.10
N SER A 194 -6.47 0.08 -8.52
CA SER A 194 -7.08 1.35 -8.89
C SER A 194 -6.47 1.93 -10.17
N PRO A 195 -7.19 2.80 -10.91
CA PRO A 195 -6.68 3.37 -12.16
C PRO A 195 -5.35 4.11 -12.01
N LEU A 196 -5.12 4.76 -10.87
CA LEU A 196 -3.94 5.60 -10.63
C LEU A 196 -2.81 4.89 -9.90
N TYR A 197 -2.97 3.61 -9.52
CA TYR A 197 -1.94 2.87 -8.78
C TYR A 197 -0.59 2.82 -9.51
N SER A 198 -0.61 2.50 -10.82
CA SER A 198 0.61 2.40 -11.63
C SER A 198 1.30 3.76 -11.77
N LEU A 199 0.55 4.84 -11.95
CA LEU A 199 1.09 6.21 -11.99
C LEU A 199 1.70 6.60 -10.65
N ALA A 200 0.99 6.37 -9.55
CA ALA A 200 1.48 6.65 -8.20
C ALA A 200 2.78 5.88 -7.90
N LEU A 201 2.84 4.61 -8.27
CA LEU A 201 4.04 3.78 -8.11
C LEU A 201 5.21 4.25 -9.00
N PHE A 202 4.93 4.74 -10.20
CA PHE A 202 5.94 5.30 -11.10
C PHE A 202 6.58 6.56 -10.50
N LEU A 203 5.75 7.50 -10.04
CA LEU A 203 6.22 8.73 -9.38
C LEU A 203 6.98 8.42 -8.08
N HIS A 204 6.45 7.51 -7.25
CA HIS A 204 7.13 7.05 -6.03
C HIS A 204 8.53 6.51 -6.32
N LYS A 205 8.68 5.65 -7.33
CA LYS A 205 9.99 5.07 -7.68
C LYS A 205 11.02 6.10 -8.12
N ILE A 206 10.60 7.16 -8.78
CA ILE A 206 11.49 8.27 -9.16
C ILE A 206 11.94 9.00 -7.90
N MET A 207 11.01 9.35 -7.01
CA MET A 207 11.32 10.10 -5.78
C MET A 207 12.17 9.29 -4.80
N ILE A 208 11.77 8.06 -4.46
CA ILE A 208 12.46 7.24 -3.45
C ILE A 208 13.90 6.90 -3.85
N LYS A 209 14.19 6.82 -5.17
CA LYS A 209 15.52 6.51 -5.66
C LYS A 209 16.46 7.73 -5.63
N ASN A 210 15.93 8.93 -5.73
CA ASN A 210 16.74 10.12 -6.00
C ASN A 210 16.67 11.18 -4.90
N PHE A 211 15.63 11.20 -4.08
CA PHE A 211 15.57 12.14 -2.96
C PHE A 211 16.56 11.75 -1.85
N PRO A 212 17.26 12.72 -1.27
CA PRO A 212 18.12 12.48 -0.13
C PRO A 212 17.30 12.03 1.08
N THR A 213 17.89 11.16 1.89
CA THR A 213 17.36 10.84 3.22
C THR A 213 17.63 12.00 4.18
N ALA A 214 16.77 12.16 5.18
CA ALA A 214 17.01 13.16 6.24
C ALA A 214 18.34 12.90 6.96
N SER A 215 18.97 13.94 7.45
CA SER A 215 20.19 13.82 8.28
C SER A 215 19.91 13.10 9.60
N SER A 216 18.70 13.22 10.11
CA SER A 216 18.18 12.55 11.31
C SER A 216 17.69 11.11 11.04
N HIS A 217 17.80 10.60 9.81
CA HIS A 217 17.29 9.28 9.46
C HIS A 217 18.03 8.15 10.17
N ILE A 218 17.27 7.30 10.84
CA ILE A 218 17.76 6.07 11.48
C ILE A 218 17.11 4.86 10.80
N ASN A 219 17.91 3.89 10.34
CA ASN A 219 17.38 2.74 9.62
C ASN A 219 16.56 1.79 10.51
N ASN A 220 16.95 1.64 11.75
CA ASN A 220 16.29 0.76 12.72
C ASN A 220 16.70 1.07 14.16
N SER A 221 16.01 0.45 15.12
CA SER A 221 16.27 0.69 16.55
C SER A 221 17.67 0.27 17.01
N PHE A 222 18.30 -0.70 16.33
CA PHE A 222 19.68 -1.11 16.69
C PHE A 222 20.69 -0.04 16.31
N ASP A 223 20.52 0.59 15.14
CA ASP A 223 21.36 1.72 14.71
C ASP A 223 21.20 2.89 15.70
N LEU A 224 19.96 3.17 16.15
CA LEU A 224 19.72 4.19 17.17
C LEU A 224 20.49 3.91 18.46
N VAL A 225 20.41 2.67 18.96
CA VAL A 225 21.15 2.26 20.18
C VAL A 225 22.66 2.41 20.00
N GLN A 226 23.20 2.05 18.83
CA GLN A 226 24.61 2.22 18.54
C GLN A 226 25.03 3.68 18.49
N ASN A 227 24.22 4.55 17.84
CA ASN A 227 24.50 5.99 17.76
C ASN A 227 24.44 6.68 19.13
N LEU A 228 23.63 6.14 20.05
CA LEU A 228 23.48 6.68 21.41
C LEU A 228 24.45 6.07 22.42
N ALA A 229 25.19 4.98 22.07
CA ALA A 229 26.03 4.24 23.03
C ALA A 229 27.12 5.12 23.69
N ASP A 230 27.68 6.06 22.93
CA ASP A 230 28.75 6.95 23.40
C ASP A 230 28.25 8.36 23.78
N VAL A 231 26.92 8.58 23.79
CA VAL A 231 26.32 9.85 24.17
C VAL A 231 26.19 9.92 25.68
N HIS A 232 26.95 10.78 26.30
CA HIS A 232 26.82 11.10 27.73
C HIS A 232 25.87 12.29 27.88
N LEU A 233 24.86 12.11 28.71
CA LEU A 233 23.91 13.16 29.06
C LEU A 233 24.34 13.79 30.35
N ASP A 234 24.36 15.13 30.40
CA ASP A 234 24.55 15.89 31.63
C ASP A 234 23.29 15.75 32.52
N ASP A 235 23.43 15.96 33.82
CA ASP A 235 22.32 15.81 34.79
C ASP A 235 21.12 16.70 34.46
N ASP A 236 21.35 17.85 33.79
CA ASP A 236 20.30 18.78 33.35
C ASP A 236 19.72 18.48 31.95
N SER A 237 20.15 17.38 31.33
CA SER A 237 19.67 16.99 29.97
C SER A 237 18.29 16.38 30.02
N LEU A 238 17.45 16.74 29.03
CA LEU A 238 16.09 16.22 28.90
C LEU A 238 15.97 15.40 27.61
N LEU A 239 15.51 14.15 27.71
CA LEU A 239 15.13 13.32 26.56
C LEU A 239 13.68 13.62 26.18
N ILE A 240 13.47 14.01 24.91
CA ILE A 240 12.13 14.31 24.38
C ILE A 240 11.84 13.33 23.25
N SER A 241 10.65 12.71 23.28
CA SER A 241 10.12 11.90 22.21
C SER A 241 8.82 12.51 21.69
N LEU A 242 8.73 12.69 20.38
CA LEU A 242 7.56 13.25 19.71
C LEU A 242 7.00 12.21 18.73
N ASP A 243 5.68 12.06 18.69
CA ASP A 243 4.98 11.19 17.75
C ASP A 243 3.93 11.99 16.97
N ALA A 244 3.93 11.84 15.65
CA ALA A 244 2.97 12.54 14.79
C ALA A 244 1.59 11.87 14.86
N ILE A 245 0.58 12.62 15.24
CA ILE A 245 -0.81 12.15 15.28
C ILE A 245 -1.44 12.30 13.91
N SER A 246 -1.98 11.18 13.38
CA SER A 246 -2.74 11.18 12.11
C SER A 246 -1.98 11.82 10.94
N LEU A 247 -0.67 11.59 10.82
CA LEU A 247 0.24 12.24 9.88
C LEU A 247 -0.34 12.34 8.46
N PHE A 248 -0.75 11.23 7.87
CA PHE A 248 -1.20 11.20 6.47
C PHE A 248 -2.44 12.06 6.20
N THR A 249 -3.38 12.11 7.13
CA THR A 249 -4.61 12.90 6.99
C THR A 249 -4.40 14.38 7.31
N ASN A 250 -3.21 14.79 7.74
CA ASN A 250 -2.89 16.17 8.12
C ASN A 250 -1.90 16.87 7.17
N ILE A 251 -1.52 16.25 6.05
CA ILE A 251 -0.60 16.86 5.07
C ILE A 251 -1.40 17.58 3.98
N PRO A 252 -1.36 18.93 3.91
CA PRO A 252 -2.00 19.67 2.82
C PRO A 252 -1.35 19.36 1.47
N THR A 253 -2.15 19.23 0.40
CA THR A 253 -1.63 18.93 -0.95
C THR A 253 -0.62 19.98 -1.43
N ASP A 254 -0.84 21.26 -1.16
CA ASP A 254 0.07 22.32 -1.60
C ASP A 254 1.42 22.28 -0.87
N LEU A 255 1.43 21.92 0.42
CA LEU A 255 2.66 21.67 1.15
C LEU A 255 3.42 20.48 0.58
N ALA A 256 2.71 19.38 0.30
CA ALA A 256 3.29 18.20 -0.36
C ALA A 256 3.96 18.55 -1.70
N LEU A 257 3.28 19.34 -2.53
CA LEU A 257 3.82 19.78 -3.83
C LEU A 257 5.01 20.72 -3.68
N SER A 258 4.98 21.62 -2.72
CA SER A 258 6.11 22.50 -2.39
C SER A 258 7.35 21.70 -1.98
N SER A 259 7.17 20.68 -1.12
CA SER A 259 8.25 19.78 -0.70
C SER A 259 8.83 18.94 -1.86
N VAL A 260 8.01 18.54 -2.83
CA VAL A 260 8.48 17.88 -4.06
C VAL A 260 9.24 18.86 -4.94
N SER A 261 8.73 20.07 -5.15
CA SER A 261 9.33 21.11 -5.99
C SER A 261 10.70 21.56 -5.45
N SER A 262 10.84 21.74 -4.13
CA SER A 262 12.13 22.09 -3.51
C SER A 262 13.23 21.05 -3.76
N ARG A 263 12.84 19.79 -4.01
CA ARG A 263 13.73 18.66 -4.31
C ARG A 263 13.84 18.35 -5.81
N TRP A 264 13.31 19.21 -6.69
CA TRP A 264 13.34 18.97 -8.13
C TRP A 264 14.75 18.78 -8.69
N SER A 265 15.74 19.50 -8.16
CA SER A 265 17.15 19.37 -8.58
C SER A 265 17.70 17.96 -8.50
N PHE A 266 17.18 17.10 -7.62
CA PHE A 266 17.64 15.72 -7.47
C PHE A 266 17.07 14.76 -8.50
N ILE A 267 15.98 15.13 -9.18
CA ILE A 267 15.32 14.25 -10.16
C ILE A 267 15.34 14.77 -11.58
N ARG A 268 15.61 16.05 -11.83
CA ARG A 268 15.59 16.68 -13.15
C ARG A 268 16.49 15.99 -14.18
N ASP A 269 17.65 15.47 -13.74
CA ASP A 269 18.65 14.87 -14.64
C ASP A 269 18.40 13.38 -14.92
N VAL A 270 17.43 12.77 -14.21
CA VAL A 270 17.06 11.35 -14.32
C VAL A 270 15.60 11.13 -14.73
N CYS A 271 14.88 12.22 -14.95
CA CYS A 271 13.46 12.21 -15.31
C CYS A 271 13.24 13.09 -16.55
N ASP A 272 12.77 12.47 -17.64
CA ASP A 272 12.49 13.19 -18.90
C ASP A 272 11.25 14.09 -18.81
N LEU A 273 10.47 14.01 -17.73
CA LEU A 273 9.32 14.88 -17.48
C LEU A 273 9.79 16.27 -17.03
N PRO A 274 9.22 17.36 -17.58
CA PRO A 274 9.36 18.68 -16.98
C PRO A 274 8.78 18.74 -15.56
N GLU A 275 9.31 19.61 -14.70
CA GLU A 275 8.83 19.79 -13.32
C GLU A 275 7.32 20.02 -13.26
N SER A 276 6.79 20.89 -14.13
CA SER A 276 5.36 21.20 -14.17
C SER A 276 4.48 19.98 -14.45
N GLU A 277 4.93 19.09 -15.35
CA GLU A 277 4.22 17.86 -15.68
C GLU A 277 4.32 16.83 -14.53
N PHE A 278 5.48 16.74 -13.90
CA PHE A 278 5.67 15.87 -12.74
C PHE A 278 4.78 16.30 -11.55
N LEU A 279 4.82 17.58 -11.20
CA LEU A 279 3.99 18.15 -10.13
C LEU A 279 2.49 18.05 -10.45
N SER A 280 2.10 18.24 -11.73
CA SER A 280 0.73 18.03 -12.17
C SER A 280 0.26 16.58 -11.95
N ALA A 281 1.12 15.61 -12.23
CA ALA A 281 0.82 14.20 -11.99
C ALA A 281 0.74 13.86 -10.49
N VAL A 282 1.64 14.39 -9.68
CA VAL A 282 1.57 14.24 -8.21
C VAL A 282 0.26 14.85 -7.68
N ARG A 283 -0.08 16.07 -8.09
CA ARG A 283 -1.35 16.73 -7.74
C ARG A 283 -2.55 15.91 -8.18
N PHE A 284 -2.52 15.34 -9.39
CA PHE A 284 -3.60 14.51 -9.90
C PHE A 284 -3.82 13.27 -9.02
N VAL A 285 -2.76 12.59 -8.61
CA VAL A 285 -2.86 11.43 -7.70
C VAL A 285 -3.38 11.85 -6.34
N LEU A 286 -2.80 12.91 -5.73
CA LEU A 286 -3.17 13.37 -4.39
C LEU A 286 -4.61 13.90 -4.30
N ASN A 287 -5.16 14.45 -5.38
CA ASN A 287 -6.53 14.96 -5.43
C ASN A 287 -7.56 13.91 -5.85
N SER A 288 -7.11 12.75 -6.33
CA SER A 288 -7.99 11.65 -6.79
C SER A 288 -8.19 10.59 -5.71
N THR A 289 -8.59 11.01 -4.54
CA THR A 289 -8.66 10.24 -3.28
C THR A 289 -10.02 9.58 -3.08
N PHE A 290 -10.60 9.03 -4.15
CA PHE A 290 -11.89 8.34 -4.10
C PHE A 290 -11.71 6.90 -3.65
N PHE A 291 -12.66 6.40 -2.85
CA PHE A 291 -12.68 5.00 -2.40
C PHE A 291 -14.11 4.55 -2.07
N THR A 292 -14.27 3.25 -1.88
CA THR A 292 -15.55 2.65 -1.50
C THR A 292 -15.46 1.98 -0.13
N PHE A 293 -16.50 2.12 0.66
CA PHE A 293 -16.74 1.36 1.87
C PHE A 293 -18.22 1.02 1.96
N ASN A 294 -18.55 -0.24 2.21
CA ASN A 294 -19.93 -0.74 2.31
C ASN A 294 -20.86 -0.25 1.17
N ASN A 295 -20.36 -0.34 -0.08
CA ASN A 295 -21.04 0.12 -1.31
C ASN A 295 -21.33 1.63 -1.41
N ILE A 296 -20.81 2.44 -0.50
CA ILE A 296 -20.88 3.90 -0.56
C ILE A 296 -19.54 4.42 -1.09
N ILE A 297 -19.61 5.42 -1.98
CA ILE A 297 -18.42 6.07 -2.52
C ILE A 297 -18.09 7.30 -1.69
N TYR A 298 -16.85 7.38 -1.26
CA TYR A 298 -16.31 8.52 -0.51
C TYR A 298 -15.20 9.20 -1.29
N LYS A 299 -14.99 10.46 -0.99
CA LYS A 299 -13.80 11.22 -1.36
C LYS A 299 -13.15 11.73 -0.08
N GLN A 300 -11.86 11.49 0.07
CA GLN A 300 -11.06 12.19 1.08
C GLN A 300 -10.73 13.58 0.56
N THR A 301 -11.11 14.63 1.30
CA THR A 301 -10.97 16.03 0.90
C THR A 301 -9.71 16.68 1.43
N PHE A 302 -9.11 16.12 2.46
CA PHE A 302 -7.92 16.64 3.09
C PHE A 302 -6.88 15.53 3.38
N GLY A 303 -5.60 15.88 3.28
CA GLY A 303 -4.50 14.97 3.55
C GLY A 303 -4.22 13.96 2.43
N THR A 304 -3.31 13.02 2.70
CA THR A 304 -2.93 11.94 1.79
C THR A 304 -3.54 10.61 2.22
N PRO A 305 -4.03 9.76 1.30
CA PRO A 305 -4.71 8.51 1.66
C PRO A 305 -3.72 7.46 2.19
N MET A 306 -4.09 6.79 3.30
CA MET A 306 -3.35 5.63 3.80
C MET A 306 -3.51 4.46 2.82
N GLY A 307 -2.40 4.07 2.15
CA GLY A 307 -2.36 2.95 1.20
C GLY A 307 -2.09 3.36 -0.25
N SER A 308 -1.93 4.66 -0.53
CA SER A 308 -1.34 5.13 -1.78
C SER A 308 0.18 4.91 -1.76
N PRO A 309 0.79 4.46 -2.86
CA PRO A 309 2.26 4.37 -2.95
C PRO A 309 2.97 5.72 -2.72
N LEU A 310 2.32 6.84 -3.01
CA LEU A 310 2.90 8.18 -2.84
C LEU A 310 2.90 8.66 -1.38
N SER A 311 1.93 8.25 -0.58
CA SER A 311 1.74 8.82 0.75
C SER A 311 2.96 8.67 1.67
N PRO A 312 3.68 7.54 1.72
CA PRO A 312 4.86 7.42 2.57
C PRO A 312 5.98 8.41 2.21
N ILE A 313 6.35 8.52 0.93
CA ILE A 313 7.44 9.41 0.52
C ILE A 313 7.04 10.88 0.68
N ILE A 314 5.79 11.23 0.43
CA ILE A 314 5.28 12.59 0.66
C ILE A 314 5.34 12.93 2.15
N ALA A 315 4.92 12.02 3.02
CA ALA A 315 5.00 12.23 4.46
C ALA A 315 6.44 12.42 4.95
N ASP A 316 7.35 11.60 4.43
CA ASP A 316 8.77 11.65 4.76
C ASP A 316 9.37 13.02 4.41
N ILE A 317 9.23 13.49 3.16
CA ILE A 317 9.81 14.76 2.73
C ILE A 317 9.18 15.99 3.41
N VAL A 318 7.87 15.93 3.71
CA VAL A 318 7.19 17.01 4.45
C VAL A 318 7.67 17.07 5.90
N LEU A 319 7.90 15.92 6.53
CA LEU A 319 8.47 15.86 7.87
C LEU A 319 9.91 16.37 7.89
N GLN A 320 10.73 16.04 6.89
CA GLN A 320 12.09 16.59 6.75
C GLN A 320 12.06 18.12 6.69
N ASP A 321 11.20 18.70 5.84
CA ASP A 321 11.07 20.16 5.74
C ASP A 321 10.59 20.79 7.05
N LEU A 322 9.69 20.14 7.77
CA LEU A 322 9.21 20.58 9.07
C LEU A 322 10.31 20.52 10.13
N GLU A 323 11.08 19.43 10.14
CA GLU A 323 12.19 19.24 11.07
C GLU A 323 13.27 20.28 10.85
N GLU A 324 13.74 20.49 9.60
CA GLU A 324 14.71 21.53 9.27
C GLU A 324 14.22 22.91 9.71
N LYS A 325 12.95 23.24 9.43
CA LYS A 325 12.37 24.50 9.82
C LYS A 325 12.28 24.65 11.34
N ALA A 326 11.91 23.60 12.06
CA ALA A 326 11.83 23.60 13.51
C ALA A 326 13.22 23.77 14.13
N LEU A 327 14.22 23.00 13.69
CA LEU A 327 15.59 23.06 14.19
C LEU A 327 16.21 24.46 13.98
N ASN A 328 15.95 25.09 12.83
CA ASN A 328 16.43 26.44 12.53
C ASN A 328 15.78 27.53 13.40
N THR A 329 14.66 27.25 14.06
CA THR A 329 13.98 28.16 14.97
C THR A 329 14.40 27.98 16.45
N LEU A 330 15.04 26.87 16.76
CA LEU A 330 15.50 26.60 18.13
C LEU A 330 16.67 27.52 18.52
N ARG A 331 16.67 27.98 19.76
CA ARG A 331 17.76 28.80 20.35
C ARG A 331 18.92 27.93 20.88
N PHE A 332 18.81 26.63 20.76
CA PHE A 332 19.79 25.63 21.18
C PHE A 332 19.90 24.56 20.11
N THR A 333 21.04 23.88 20.02
CA THR A 333 21.25 22.77 19.12
C THR A 333 20.92 21.48 19.85
N PRO A 334 19.83 20.75 19.46
CA PRO A 334 19.58 19.42 19.99
C PRO A 334 20.78 18.51 19.66
N ARG A 335 21.14 17.65 20.59
CA ARG A 335 22.07 16.53 20.33
C ARG A 335 21.24 15.31 19.93
N GLY A 336 21.45 14.78 18.71
CA GLY A 336 20.75 13.61 18.21
C GLY A 336 21.21 13.23 16.83
#